data_4a36c7ac4f58010a059c6f2be0b69e44
#
_entry.id   4a36c7ac4f58010a059c6f2be0b69e44
#
_cell.length_a   1.000
_cell.length_b   1.000
_cell.length_c   1.000
_cell.angle_alpha   90.00
_cell.angle_beta   90.00
_cell.angle_gamma   90.00
#
_symmetry.space_group_name_H-M   'P 1'
#
loop_
_entity.id
_entity.type
_entity.pdbx_description
1 polymer ?
#
loop_
_entity_poly.entity_id
_entity_poly.type
_entity_poly.pdbx_seq_one_letter_code
_entity_poly.pdbx_strand_id
1 'polypeptide(L)'
;EHYMPTSAEGDLPESKVGAVLAIADKLDTILSFFSVGLIPSGSNDPYALRRATQGIVRILDAFGWHIAMDELIDSLYALKFDSLTYENKAEVMDFIKARVDKMMGSTPKDIKEAVLAGSNFVVADMLEAASALVEASKEEDFKPSVESLSRAFNLAEKAEGVATVDSALFENDQEKALAEAVDTLVLSGSASQQLKQLFALSSVIDAFFENTMVMAENEAVRQNRL
;
A
#
# COMPACT_ATOMS: atom_id res chain seq x y z
N GLU A 1 -19.53 -6.44 -22.76
CA GLU A 1 -18.58 -5.69 -21.89
C GLU A 1 -17.53 -6.59 -21.20
N HIS A 2 -17.85 -7.89 -20.90
CA HIS A 2 -16.94 -8.77 -20.13
C HIS A 2 -15.55 -9.00 -20.79
N TYR A 3 -15.41 -8.81 -22.10
CA TYR A 3 -14.11 -8.86 -22.76
C TYR A 3 -13.32 -7.54 -22.68
N MET A 4 -13.96 -6.43 -22.26
CA MET A 4 -13.29 -5.12 -22.22
C MET A 4 -12.31 -5.01 -21.05
N PRO A 5 -11.21 -4.24 -21.21
CA PRO A 5 -10.70 -3.72 -22.47
C PRO A 5 -10.07 -4.85 -23.32
N THR A 6 -10.19 -4.73 -24.65
CA THR A 6 -9.61 -5.70 -25.60
C THR A 6 -8.18 -5.36 -26.03
N SER A 7 -7.72 -4.16 -25.70
CA SER A 7 -6.35 -3.68 -25.94
C SER A 7 -5.85 -2.90 -24.72
N ALA A 8 -4.55 -2.60 -24.70
CA ALA A 8 -3.93 -1.87 -23.56
C ALA A 8 -4.58 -0.49 -23.31
N GLU A 9 -4.98 0.20 -24.36
CA GLU A 9 -5.62 1.54 -24.34
C GLU A 9 -7.11 1.48 -24.71
N GLY A 10 -7.70 0.29 -24.85
CA GLY A 10 -9.09 0.09 -25.26
C GLY A 10 -10.09 0.62 -24.24
N ASP A 11 -11.34 0.77 -24.68
CA ASP A 11 -12.46 1.21 -23.85
C ASP A 11 -12.70 0.26 -22.69
N LEU A 12 -13.07 0.81 -21.54
CA LEU A 12 -13.45 0.07 -20.35
C LEU A 12 -14.95 -0.26 -20.36
N PRO A 13 -15.38 -1.28 -19.58
CA PRO A 13 -16.80 -1.50 -19.36
C PRO A 13 -17.47 -0.24 -18.81
N GLU A 14 -18.68 0.08 -19.27
CA GLU A 14 -19.46 1.23 -18.76
C GLU A 14 -20.28 0.83 -17.54
N SER A 15 -20.79 -0.42 -17.51
CA SER A 15 -21.60 -0.90 -16.41
C SER A 15 -20.77 -1.57 -15.32
N LYS A 16 -21.18 -1.38 -14.06
CA LYS A 16 -20.56 -2.09 -12.92
C LYS A 16 -20.60 -3.61 -13.07
N VAL A 17 -21.70 -4.14 -13.63
CA VAL A 17 -21.86 -5.59 -13.87
C VAL A 17 -20.85 -6.05 -14.92
N GLY A 18 -20.74 -5.31 -16.03
CA GLY A 18 -19.73 -5.58 -17.07
C GLY A 18 -18.30 -5.51 -16.53
N ALA A 19 -18.01 -4.54 -15.68
CA ALA A 19 -16.70 -4.40 -15.04
C ALA A 19 -16.37 -5.59 -14.11
N VAL A 20 -17.30 -6.02 -13.26
CA VAL A 20 -17.11 -7.20 -12.40
C VAL A 20 -16.88 -8.47 -13.24
N LEU A 21 -17.69 -8.68 -14.27
CA LEU A 21 -17.51 -9.83 -15.16
C LEU A 21 -16.18 -9.79 -15.91
N ALA A 22 -15.76 -8.59 -16.35
CA ALA A 22 -14.48 -8.42 -17.04
C ALA A 22 -13.28 -8.71 -16.12
N ILE A 23 -13.33 -8.30 -14.85
CA ILE A 23 -12.29 -8.65 -13.87
C ILE A 23 -12.30 -10.16 -13.60
N ALA A 24 -13.46 -10.74 -13.37
CA ALA A 24 -13.59 -12.18 -13.09
C ALA A 24 -13.06 -13.06 -14.23
N ASP A 25 -13.42 -12.75 -15.48
CA ASP A 25 -12.97 -13.45 -16.68
C ASP A 25 -11.43 -13.38 -16.85
N LYS A 26 -10.87 -12.18 -16.63
CA LYS A 26 -9.44 -11.96 -16.74
C LYS A 26 -8.65 -12.61 -15.62
N LEU A 27 -9.14 -12.56 -14.38
CA LEU A 27 -8.51 -13.24 -13.24
C LEU A 27 -8.58 -14.76 -13.40
N ASP A 28 -9.74 -15.32 -13.79
CA ASP A 28 -9.87 -16.76 -14.06
C ASP A 28 -8.86 -17.22 -15.11
N THR A 29 -8.69 -16.44 -16.17
CA THR A 29 -7.70 -16.72 -17.23
C THR A 29 -6.29 -16.70 -16.66
N ILE A 30 -5.89 -15.63 -15.94
CA ILE A 30 -4.53 -15.49 -15.40
C ILE A 30 -4.24 -16.65 -14.44
N LEU A 31 -5.13 -16.92 -13.49
CA LEU A 31 -4.95 -17.97 -12.50
C LEU A 31 -4.86 -19.36 -13.16
N SER A 32 -5.70 -19.62 -14.16
CA SER A 32 -5.69 -20.89 -14.91
C SER A 32 -4.36 -21.11 -15.64
N PHE A 33 -3.80 -20.09 -16.30
CA PHE A 33 -2.51 -20.20 -16.99
C PHE A 33 -1.34 -20.33 -16.01
N PHE A 34 -1.35 -19.58 -14.93
CA PHE A 34 -0.32 -19.68 -13.88
C PHE A 34 -0.32 -21.08 -13.22
N SER A 35 -1.51 -21.68 -12.99
CA SER A 35 -1.62 -23.00 -12.37
C SER A 35 -0.96 -24.13 -13.18
N VAL A 36 -0.81 -23.95 -14.48
CA VAL A 36 -0.14 -24.92 -15.37
C VAL A 36 1.26 -24.44 -15.80
N GLY A 37 1.81 -23.42 -15.15
CA GLY A 37 3.16 -22.91 -15.40
C GLY A 37 3.33 -22.11 -16.70
N LEU A 38 2.24 -21.68 -17.34
CA LEU A 38 2.26 -20.87 -18.55
C LEU A 38 2.36 -19.37 -18.22
N ILE A 39 3.48 -19.00 -17.62
CA ILE A 39 3.75 -17.64 -17.13
C ILE A 39 4.47 -16.84 -18.20
N PRO A 40 4.04 -15.60 -18.54
CA PRO A 40 4.71 -14.77 -19.53
C PRO A 40 6.14 -14.42 -19.11
N SER A 41 7.11 -14.65 -19.99
CA SER A 41 8.54 -14.35 -19.76
C SER A 41 9.12 -13.46 -20.84
N GLY A 42 9.96 -12.51 -20.48
CA GLY A 42 10.57 -11.56 -21.41
C GLY A 42 9.53 -10.87 -22.31
N SER A 43 9.66 -10.95 -23.63
CA SER A 43 8.68 -10.43 -24.60
C SER A 43 7.58 -11.43 -24.97
N ASN A 44 7.68 -12.68 -24.49
CA ASN A 44 6.75 -13.74 -24.86
C ASN A 44 5.50 -13.69 -23.97
N ASP A 45 4.35 -13.43 -24.58
CA ASP A 45 3.03 -13.42 -23.94
C ASP A 45 1.96 -13.88 -24.95
N PRO A 46 1.99 -15.16 -25.36
CA PRO A 46 1.12 -15.66 -26.43
C PRO A 46 -0.36 -15.63 -26.06
N TYR A 47 -0.69 -15.59 -24.78
CA TYR A 47 -2.04 -15.57 -24.27
C TYR A 47 -2.52 -14.17 -23.82
N ALA A 48 -1.69 -13.15 -24.03
CA ALA A 48 -1.99 -11.75 -23.70
C ALA A 48 -2.33 -11.53 -22.19
N LEU A 49 -1.72 -12.31 -21.29
CA LEU A 49 -1.97 -12.22 -19.85
C LEU A 49 -1.56 -10.84 -19.30
N ARG A 50 -0.49 -10.21 -19.84
CA ARG A 50 -0.11 -8.84 -19.47
C ARG A 50 -1.20 -7.83 -19.80
N ARG A 51 -1.87 -8.00 -20.94
CA ARG A 51 -2.97 -7.15 -21.36
C ARG A 51 -4.20 -7.38 -20.49
N ALA A 52 -4.51 -8.64 -20.17
CA ALA A 52 -5.60 -9.00 -19.25
C ALA A 52 -5.39 -8.34 -17.88
N THR A 53 -4.18 -8.46 -17.32
CA THR A 53 -3.82 -7.84 -16.03
C THR A 53 -3.88 -6.31 -16.09
N GLN A 54 -3.41 -5.68 -17.17
CA GLN A 54 -3.53 -4.24 -17.39
C GLN A 54 -5.00 -3.81 -17.40
N GLY A 55 -5.86 -4.63 -18.00
CA GLY A 55 -7.31 -4.39 -18.01
C GLY A 55 -7.93 -4.40 -16.62
N ILE A 56 -7.54 -5.36 -15.76
CA ILE A 56 -7.99 -5.42 -14.36
C ILE A 56 -7.60 -4.16 -13.62
N VAL A 57 -6.32 -3.78 -13.66
CA VAL A 57 -5.80 -2.61 -12.95
C VAL A 57 -6.51 -1.33 -13.42
N ARG A 58 -6.72 -1.16 -14.73
CA ARG A 58 -7.44 -0.01 -15.28
C ARG A 58 -8.91 0.05 -14.87
N ILE A 59 -9.58 -1.09 -14.79
CA ILE A 59 -10.98 -1.15 -14.35
C ILE A 59 -11.08 -0.77 -12.86
N LEU A 60 -10.21 -1.33 -12.01
CA LEU A 60 -10.20 -1.04 -10.57
C LEU A 60 -9.96 0.45 -10.30
N ASP A 61 -9.00 1.05 -11.01
CA ASP A 61 -8.70 2.48 -10.93
C ASP A 61 -9.88 3.34 -11.41
N ALA A 62 -10.39 3.08 -12.61
CA ALA A 62 -11.47 3.88 -13.23
C ALA A 62 -12.79 3.85 -12.43
N PHE A 63 -13.10 2.74 -11.77
CA PHE A 63 -14.27 2.62 -10.91
C PHE A 63 -14.02 3.04 -9.46
N GLY A 64 -12.77 3.35 -9.08
CA GLY A 64 -12.38 3.67 -7.71
C GLY A 64 -12.72 2.53 -6.74
N TRP A 65 -12.50 1.28 -7.14
CA TRP A 65 -12.83 0.14 -6.30
C TRP A 65 -11.68 -0.24 -5.37
N HIS A 66 -11.94 -0.11 -4.08
CA HIS A 66 -11.00 -0.45 -3.00
C HIS A 66 -11.10 -1.94 -2.66
N ILE A 67 -10.59 -2.79 -3.55
CA ILE A 67 -10.60 -4.24 -3.40
C ILE A 67 -9.20 -4.72 -3.05
N ALA A 68 -9.06 -5.40 -1.91
CA ALA A 68 -7.83 -6.06 -1.52
C ALA A 68 -7.56 -7.25 -2.46
N MET A 69 -6.53 -7.13 -3.29
CA MET A 69 -6.23 -8.11 -4.35
C MET A 69 -5.80 -9.46 -3.80
N ASP A 70 -5.12 -9.47 -2.67
CA ASP A 70 -4.71 -10.70 -1.96
C ASP A 70 -5.92 -11.49 -1.44
N GLU A 71 -6.89 -10.81 -0.83
CA GLU A 71 -8.14 -11.43 -0.37
C GLU A 71 -9.01 -11.93 -1.54
N LEU A 72 -9.07 -11.15 -2.63
CA LEU A 72 -9.79 -11.55 -3.83
C LEU A 72 -9.17 -12.80 -4.46
N ILE A 73 -7.87 -12.85 -4.58
CA ILE A 73 -7.15 -14.01 -5.11
C ILE A 73 -7.34 -15.22 -4.19
N ASP A 74 -7.21 -15.08 -2.86
CA ASP A 74 -7.45 -16.16 -1.92
C ASP A 74 -8.87 -16.73 -2.03
N SER A 75 -9.87 -15.87 -2.20
CA SER A 75 -11.25 -16.28 -2.40
C SER A 75 -11.44 -17.08 -3.69
N LEU A 76 -10.76 -16.71 -4.77
CA LEU A 76 -10.78 -17.42 -6.04
C LEU A 76 -10.07 -18.79 -5.96
N TYR A 77 -8.93 -18.85 -5.27
CA TYR A 77 -8.24 -20.12 -4.99
C TYR A 77 -9.14 -21.09 -4.21
N ALA A 78 -9.83 -20.61 -3.18
CA ALA A 78 -10.71 -21.43 -2.36
C ALA A 78 -11.90 -22.01 -3.16
N LEU A 79 -12.34 -21.32 -4.21
CA LEU A 79 -13.49 -21.75 -5.01
C LEU A 79 -13.15 -22.76 -6.11
N LYS A 80 -11.95 -22.74 -6.68
CA LYS A 80 -11.71 -23.40 -7.99
C LYS A 80 -10.38 -24.14 -8.14
N PHE A 81 -9.39 -23.85 -7.34
CA PHE A 81 -8.02 -24.23 -7.71
C PHE A 81 -7.27 -24.98 -6.60
N ASP A 82 -7.69 -26.21 -6.32
CA ASP A 82 -6.95 -27.13 -5.44
C ASP A 82 -5.50 -27.38 -5.87
N SER A 83 -5.18 -27.07 -7.14
CA SER A 83 -3.83 -27.23 -7.72
C SER A 83 -2.93 -26.00 -7.60
N LEU A 84 -3.47 -24.85 -7.18
CA LEU A 84 -2.68 -23.63 -7.04
C LEU A 84 -2.01 -23.60 -5.66
N THR A 85 -0.67 -23.46 -5.69
CA THR A 85 0.15 -23.39 -4.48
C THR A 85 0.34 -21.94 -4.01
N TYR A 86 0.81 -21.75 -2.78
CA TYR A 86 1.20 -20.42 -2.29
C TYR A 86 2.30 -19.74 -3.12
N GLU A 87 3.18 -20.53 -3.74
CA GLU A 87 4.21 -20.02 -4.67
C GLU A 87 3.59 -19.36 -5.89
N ASN A 88 2.59 -20.01 -6.47
CA ASN A 88 1.85 -19.42 -7.60
C ASN A 88 1.14 -18.12 -7.22
N LYS A 89 0.62 -18.00 -5.99
CA LYS A 89 0.00 -16.76 -5.52
C LYS A 89 0.99 -15.60 -5.54
N ALA A 90 2.19 -15.77 -5.00
CA ALA A 90 3.21 -14.72 -5.00
C ALA A 90 3.54 -14.24 -6.42
N GLU A 91 3.72 -15.18 -7.37
CA GLU A 91 3.96 -14.86 -8.77
C GLU A 91 2.81 -14.08 -9.43
N VAL A 92 1.56 -14.44 -9.13
CA VAL A 92 0.37 -13.70 -9.61
C VAL A 92 0.35 -12.29 -9.04
N MET A 93 0.61 -12.15 -7.73
CA MET A 93 0.66 -10.84 -7.06
C MET A 93 1.75 -9.95 -7.68
N ASP A 94 2.95 -10.46 -7.86
CA ASP A 94 4.06 -9.74 -8.50
C ASP A 94 3.73 -9.37 -9.95
N PHE A 95 3.04 -10.25 -10.66
CA PHE A 95 2.60 -10.00 -12.03
C PHE A 95 1.58 -8.85 -12.10
N ILE A 96 0.68 -8.73 -11.12
CA ILE A 96 -0.28 -7.63 -11.03
C ILE A 96 0.44 -6.34 -10.58
N LYS A 97 1.31 -6.41 -9.57
CA LYS A 97 2.13 -5.26 -9.08
C LYS A 97 2.93 -4.64 -10.22
N ALA A 98 3.50 -5.44 -11.11
CA ALA A 98 4.22 -4.93 -12.28
C ALA A 98 3.33 -4.15 -13.26
N ARG A 99 2.00 -4.33 -13.23
CA ARG A 99 1.07 -3.51 -14.03
C ARG A 99 0.70 -2.23 -13.32
N VAL A 100 0.57 -2.27 -11.99
CA VAL A 100 0.40 -1.06 -11.16
C VAL A 100 1.62 -0.14 -11.32
N ASP A 101 2.85 -0.68 -11.21
CA ASP A 101 4.09 0.07 -11.47
C ASP A 101 4.07 0.76 -12.85
N LYS A 102 3.66 0.03 -13.89
CA LYS A 102 3.55 0.60 -15.23
C LYS A 102 2.51 1.73 -15.31
N MET A 103 1.39 1.62 -14.59
CA MET A 103 0.36 2.66 -14.55
C MET A 103 0.80 3.92 -13.80
N MET A 104 1.70 3.82 -12.84
CA MET A 104 2.30 4.99 -12.20
C MET A 104 3.14 5.85 -13.16
N GLY A 105 3.43 5.38 -14.37
CA GLY A 105 4.05 6.16 -15.46
C GLY A 105 5.39 6.76 -15.08
N SER A 106 5.46 8.11 -15.08
CA SER A 106 6.66 8.90 -14.79
C SER A 106 6.87 9.19 -13.29
N THR A 107 6.12 8.58 -12.40
CA THR A 107 6.33 8.70 -10.95
C THR A 107 7.78 8.34 -10.60
N PRO A 108 8.48 9.11 -9.73
CA PRO A 108 9.83 8.81 -9.28
C PRO A 108 9.97 7.39 -8.73
N LYS A 109 11.13 6.78 -8.97
CA LYS A 109 11.36 5.36 -8.67
C LYS A 109 11.22 5.05 -7.18
N ASP A 110 11.74 5.91 -6.32
CA ASP A 110 11.65 5.80 -4.86
C ASP A 110 10.20 5.80 -4.35
N ILE A 111 9.36 6.66 -4.91
CA ILE A 111 7.92 6.69 -4.60
C ILE A 111 7.23 5.41 -5.07
N LYS A 112 7.53 4.94 -6.29
CA LYS A 112 7.00 3.67 -6.79
C LYS A 112 7.38 2.50 -5.88
N GLU A 113 8.65 2.40 -5.52
CA GLU A 113 9.16 1.35 -4.64
C GLU A 113 8.48 1.39 -3.26
N ALA A 114 8.32 2.57 -2.69
CA ALA A 114 7.64 2.76 -1.40
C ALA A 114 6.17 2.31 -1.46
N VAL A 115 5.43 2.72 -2.49
CA VAL A 115 4.02 2.35 -2.65
C VAL A 115 3.87 0.84 -2.90
N LEU A 116 4.73 0.24 -3.73
CA LEU A 116 4.68 -1.19 -4.05
C LEU A 116 5.11 -2.09 -2.88
N ALA A 117 5.91 -1.57 -1.94
CA ALA A 117 6.32 -2.27 -0.73
C ALA A 117 5.24 -2.29 0.35
N GLY A 118 4.21 -1.45 0.24
CA GLY A 118 3.11 -1.40 1.21
C GLY A 118 2.42 -2.75 1.38
N SER A 119 1.96 -3.02 2.60
CA SER A 119 1.31 -4.29 2.98
C SER A 119 -0.10 -4.44 2.41
N ASN A 120 -0.77 -3.34 2.09
CA ASN A 120 -2.13 -3.33 1.57
C ASN A 120 -2.10 -3.26 0.03
N PHE A 121 -2.55 -4.34 -0.63
CA PHE A 121 -2.59 -4.38 -2.09
C PHE A 121 -3.98 -4.01 -2.62
N VAL A 122 -4.32 -2.74 -2.52
CA VAL A 122 -5.50 -2.13 -3.13
C VAL A 122 -5.05 -1.21 -4.25
N VAL A 123 -5.37 -1.57 -5.49
CA VAL A 123 -4.87 -0.87 -6.69
C VAL A 123 -5.20 0.63 -6.69
N ALA A 124 -6.46 0.98 -6.39
CA ALA A 124 -6.90 2.38 -6.36
C ALA A 124 -6.12 3.19 -5.30
N ASP A 125 -5.96 2.63 -4.09
CA ASP A 125 -5.22 3.28 -3.01
C ASP A 125 -3.75 3.49 -3.37
N MET A 126 -3.12 2.50 -4.01
CA MET A 126 -1.72 2.58 -4.44
C MET A 126 -1.49 3.70 -5.47
N LEU A 127 -2.36 3.81 -6.46
CA LEU A 127 -2.28 4.86 -7.49
C LEU A 127 -2.57 6.25 -6.91
N GLU A 128 -3.54 6.36 -6.01
CA GLU A 128 -3.85 7.59 -5.28
C GLU A 128 -2.69 8.00 -4.37
N ALA A 129 -2.11 7.05 -3.61
CA ALA A 129 -0.96 7.30 -2.75
C ALA A 129 0.27 7.76 -3.55
N ALA A 130 0.55 7.12 -4.69
CA ALA A 130 1.64 7.53 -5.58
C ALA A 130 1.46 8.98 -6.05
N SER A 131 0.25 9.34 -6.47
CA SER A 131 -0.08 10.71 -6.91
C SER A 131 0.06 11.72 -5.75
N ALA A 132 -0.44 11.37 -4.57
CA ALA A 132 -0.35 12.22 -3.37
C ALA A 132 1.11 12.47 -2.95
N LEU A 133 1.95 11.42 -2.98
CA LEU A 133 3.37 11.52 -2.66
C LEU A 133 4.15 12.37 -3.68
N VAL A 134 3.83 12.23 -4.98
CA VAL A 134 4.44 13.07 -6.03
C VAL A 134 4.10 14.55 -5.81
N GLU A 135 2.86 14.88 -5.47
CA GLU A 135 2.49 16.27 -5.20
C GLU A 135 3.15 16.79 -3.91
N ALA A 136 3.11 15.99 -2.83
CA ALA A 136 3.73 16.37 -1.57
C ALA A 136 5.24 16.53 -1.68
N SER A 137 5.91 15.75 -2.52
CA SER A 137 7.37 15.83 -2.70
C SER A 137 7.87 17.16 -3.27
N LYS A 138 6.98 18.02 -3.75
CA LYS A 138 7.28 19.37 -4.23
C LYS A 138 7.29 20.42 -3.12
N GLU A 139 6.76 20.11 -1.96
CA GLU A 139 6.67 20.99 -0.81
C GLU A 139 8.01 20.99 -0.02
N GLU A 140 8.37 22.14 0.55
CA GLU A 140 9.64 22.30 1.26
C GLU A 140 9.73 21.46 2.54
N ASP A 141 8.61 21.22 3.20
CA ASP A 141 8.51 20.47 4.45
C ASP A 141 8.40 18.94 4.24
N PHE A 142 8.28 18.46 3.00
CA PHE A 142 8.15 17.02 2.70
C PHE A 142 9.32 16.22 3.28
N LYS A 143 10.55 16.62 2.97
CA LYS A 143 11.75 15.88 3.36
C LYS A 143 11.95 15.86 4.88
N PRO A 144 11.87 17.00 5.59
CA PRO A 144 11.88 17.01 7.06
C PRO A 144 10.79 16.12 7.67
N SER A 145 9.55 16.18 7.16
CA SER A 145 8.44 15.37 7.68
C SER A 145 8.68 13.87 7.51
N VAL A 146 9.18 13.44 6.35
CA VAL A 146 9.53 12.04 6.12
C VAL A 146 10.67 11.59 7.03
N GLU A 147 11.67 12.44 7.27
CA GLU A 147 12.79 12.15 8.17
C GLU A 147 12.31 11.97 9.62
N SER A 148 11.44 12.86 10.12
CA SER A 148 10.88 12.77 11.47
C SER A 148 10.05 11.49 11.65
N LEU A 149 9.14 11.21 10.73
CA LEU A 149 8.32 9.98 10.74
C LEU A 149 9.19 8.71 10.65
N SER A 150 10.22 8.72 9.80
CA SER A 150 11.14 7.58 9.68
C SER A 150 11.95 7.33 10.95
N ARG A 151 12.34 8.38 11.67
CA ARG A 151 13.02 8.26 12.98
C ARG A 151 12.11 7.58 14.00
N ALA A 152 10.83 8.00 14.06
CA ALA A 152 9.86 7.38 14.96
C ALA A 152 9.62 5.92 14.59
N PHE A 153 9.43 5.60 13.32
CA PHE A 153 9.23 4.24 12.84
C PHE A 153 10.43 3.32 13.15
N ASN A 154 11.65 3.74 12.82
CA ASN A 154 12.87 2.97 13.08
C ASN A 154 13.13 2.77 14.59
N LEU A 155 12.59 3.65 15.44
CA LEU A 155 12.68 3.50 16.87
C LEU A 155 11.65 2.50 17.38
N ALA A 156 10.41 2.59 16.90
CA ALA A 156 9.32 1.67 17.26
C ALA A 156 9.64 0.21 16.90
N GLU A 157 10.46 -0.05 15.85
CA GLU A 157 10.94 -1.39 15.52
C GLU A 157 11.80 -2.04 16.64
N LYS A 158 12.31 -1.26 17.57
CA LYS A 158 13.10 -1.74 18.70
C LYS A 158 12.24 -2.10 19.92
N ALA A 159 10.95 -1.79 19.89
CA ALA A 159 10.03 -2.15 20.95
C ALA A 159 9.84 -3.68 21.03
N GLU A 160 9.83 -4.22 22.22
CA GLU A 160 9.55 -5.65 22.46
C GLU A 160 8.05 -5.87 22.65
N GLY A 161 7.35 -6.18 21.55
CA GLY A 161 5.92 -6.48 21.55
C GLY A 161 5.01 -5.24 21.42
N VAL A 162 3.71 -5.46 21.56
CA VAL A 162 2.72 -4.37 21.57
C VAL A 162 2.50 -3.93 23.01
N ALA A 163 3.10 -2.83 23.40
CA ALA A 163 2.89 -2.23 24.71
C ALA A 163 1.77 -1.17 24.65
N THR A 164 0.97 -1.09 25.69
CA THR A 164 0.07 0.03 25.91
C THR A 164 0.86 1.14 26.60
N VAL A 165 0.78 2.36 26.08
CA VAL A 165 1.46 3.51 26.70
C VAL A 165 0.88 3.77 28.09
N ASP A 166 1.75 3.83 29.11
CA ASP A 166 1.39 4.17 30.49
C ASP A 166 1.74 5.62 30.78
N SER A 167 0.73 6.46 30.89
CA SER A 167 0.90 7.87 31.19
C SER A 167 1.54 8.17 32.56
N ALA A 168 1.53 7.22 33.49
CA ALA A 168 2.19 7.36 34.78
C ALA A 168 3.72 7.32 34.69
N LEU A 169 4.26 6.81 33.55
CA LEU A 169 5.70 6.75 33.25
C LEU A 169 6.22 7.97 32.49
N PHE A 170 5.37 8.94 32.19
CA PHE A 170 5.80 10.17 31.51
C PHE A 170 6.62 11.05 32.44
N GLU A 171 7.78 11.48 31.99
CA GLU A 171 8.72 12.33 32.73
C GLU A 171 8.73 13.78 32.24
N ASN A 172 8.17 14.05 31.04
CA ASN A 172 8.13 15.40 30.47
C ASN A 172 6.83 15.67 29.68
N ASP A 173 6.65 16.92 29.29
CA ASP A 173 5.43 17.36 28.56
C ASP A 173 5.46 16.93 27.08
N GLN A 174 6.63 16.67 26.49
CA GLN A 174 6.76 16.19 25.10
C GLN A 174 6.26 14.77 24.95
N GLU A 175 6.44 13.90 25.95
CA GLU A 175 5.86 12.56 25.97
C GLU A 175 4.33 12.60 25.97
N LYS A 176 3.77 13.51 26.78
CA LYS A 176 2.31 13.72 26.84
C LYS A 176 1.77 14.25 25.51
N ALA A 177 2.46 15.25 24.93
CA ALA A 177 2.06 15.88 23.69
C ALA A 177 2.09 14.87 22.52
N LEU A 178 3.11 14.01 22.45
CA LEU A 178 3.19 12.97 21.42
C LEU A 178 2.10 11.92 21.59
N ALA A 179 1.88 11.42 22.82
CA ALA A 179 0.81 10.47 23.11
C ALA A 179 -0.57 11.04 22.73
N GLU A 180 -0.88 12.27 23.13
CA GLU A 180 -2.13 12.94 22.81
C GLU A 180 -2.30 13.15 21.28
N ALA A 181 -1.23 13.54 20.59
CA ALA A 181 -1.26 13.73 19.15
C ALA A 181 -1.54 12.41 18.39
N VAL A 182 -0.96 11.29 18.87
CA VAL A 182 -1.21 9.96 18.29
C VAL A 182 -2.61 9.46 18.64
N ASP A 183 -3.06 9.59 19.87
CA ASP A 183 -4.39 9.15 20.32
C ASP A 183 -5.53 9.89 19.60
N THR A 184 -5.29 11.14 19.23
CA THR A 184 -6.28 11.97 18.50
C THR A 184 -6.15 11.85 16.98
N LEU A 185 -5.11 11.17 16.49
CA LEU A 185 -4.89 10.99 15.05
C LEU A 185 -5.95 10.09 14.43
N VAL A 186 -6.71 10.64 13.50
CA VAL A 186 -7.67 9.88 12.70
C VAL A 186 -7.30 10.06 11.24
N LEU A 187 -6.65 9.05 10.65
CA LEU A 187 -6.35 9.05 9.23
C LEU A 187 -7.64 8.84 8.43
N SER A 188 -8.07 9.87 7.72
CA SER A 188 -9.32 9.84 6.96
C SER A 188 -9.27 10.75 5.74
N GLY A 189 -10.18 10.48 4.79
CA GLY A 189 -10.26 11.22 3.54
C GLY A 189 -9.31 10.67 2.47
N SER A 190 -8.97 11.49 1.49
CA SER A 190 -8.06 11.13 0.39
C SER A 190 -6.64 10.85 0.88
N ALA A 191 -5.83 10.13 0.09
CA ALA A 191 -4.41 9.87 0.41
C ALA A 191 -3.64 11.17 0.69
N SER A 192 -3.93 12.25 -0.05
CA SER A 192 -3.33 13.56 0.20
C SER A 192 -3.72 14.14 1.57
N GLN A 193 -4.96 13.94 2.00
CA GLN A 193 -5.42 14.40 3.33
C GLN A 193 -4.78 13.59 4.44
N GLN A 194 -4.71 12.26 4.29
CA GLN A 194 -4.06 11.37 5.25
C GLN A 194 -2.56 11.68 5.36
N LEU A 195 -1.89 11.96 4.25
CA LEU A 195 -0.47 12.34 4.24
C LEU A 195 -0.24 13.65 5.02
N LYS A 196 -1.10 14.65 4.83
CA LYS A 196 -1.03 15.91 5.60
C LYS A 196 -1.27 15.69 7.09
N GLN A 197 -2.19 14.79 7.46
CA GLN A 197 -2.44 14.43 8.86
C GLN A 197 -1.22 13.76 9.50
N LEU A 198 -0.54 12.86 8.76
CA LEU A 198 0.71 12.25 9.20
C LEU A 198 1.84 13.28 9.34
N PHE A 199 2.02 14.17 8.36
CA PHE A 199 3.06 15.20 8.40
C PHE A 199 2.85 16.21 9.52
N ALA A 200 1.62 16.45 9.96
CA ALA A 200 1.34 17.29 11.12
C ALA A 200 1.97 16.76 12.41
N LEU A 201 2.28 15.46 12.51
CA LEU A 201 2.98 14.89 13.65
C LEU A 201 4.48 15.25 13.71
N SER A 202 5.09 15.70 12.62
CA SER A 202 6.54 15.88 12.51
C SER A 202 7.08 16.80 13.59
N SER A 203 6.43 17.94 13.84
CA SER A 203 6.87 18.91 14.85
C SER A 203 6.81 18.35 16.28
N VAL A 204 5.82 17.52 16.57
CA VAL A 204 5.67 16.91 17.89
C VAL A 204 6.69 15.79 18.09
N ILE A 205 6.92 15.00 17.02
CA ILE A 205 7.96 13.96 16.99
C ILE A 205 9.36 14.59 17.18
N ASP A 206 9.67 15.67 16.48
CA ASP A 206 10.96 16.34 16.61
C ASP A 206 11.14 16.92 18.02
N ALA A 207 10.12 17.59 18.58
CA ALA A 207 10.15 18.09 19.95
C ALA A 207 10.35 16.97 20.99
N PHE A 208 9.74 15.82 20.77
CA PHE A 208 9.96 14.63 21.62
C PHE A 208 11.43 14.18 21.54
N PHE A 209 12.01 14.00 20.36
CA PHE A 209 13.39 13.56 20.21
C PHE A 209 14.42 14.56 20.72
N GLU A 210 14.15 15.85 20.64
CA GLU A 210 15.04 16.90 21.14
C GLU A 210 15.07 16.99 22.68
N ASN A 211 13.97 16.65 23.33
CA ASN A 211 13.80 16.89 24.76
C ASN A 211 13.70 15.60 25.59
N THR A 212 13.72 14.42 24.96
CA THR A 212 13.52 13.14 25.63
C THR A 212 14.63 12.16 25.35
N MET A 213 15.28 11.65 26.38
CA MET A 213 16.24 10.56 26.29
C MET A 213 15.48 9.23 26.10
N VAL A 214 15.19 8.85 24.87
CA VAL A 214 14.39 7.65 24.59
C VAL A 214 14.97 6.38 25.20
N MET A 215 16.30 6.19 25.09
CA MET A 215 17.02 5.06 25.65
C MET A 215 17.31 5.29 27.15
N ALA A 216 16.27 5.47 27.96
CA ALA A 216 16.38 5.66 29.40
C ALA A 216 17.00 4.44 30.09
N GLU A 217 17.65 4.69 31.24
CA GLU A 217 18.23 3.60 32.07
C GLU A 217 17.14 2.72 32.69
N ASN A 218 16.02 3.33 33.07
CA ASN A 218 14.86 2.61 33.55
C ASN A 218 14.18 1.85 32.40
N GLU A 219 14.14 0.52 32.50
CA GLU A 219 13.56 -0.34 31.49
C GLU A 219 12.10 -0.04 31.17
N ALA A 220 11.27 0.19 32.21
CA ALA A 220 9.86 0.47 32.04
C ALA A 220 9.64 1.81 31.31
N VAL A 221 10.41 2.83 31.66
CA VAL A 221 10.37 4.14 30.96
C VAL A 221 10.85 4.01 29.53
N ARG A 222 11.94 3.24 29.30
CA ARG A 222 12.45 3.00 27.97
C ARG A 222 11.43 2.29 27.07
N GLN A 223 10.80 1.23 27.55
CA GLN A 223 9.77 0.51 26.78
C GLN A 223 8.53 1.36 26.52
N ASN A 224 8.18 2.25 27.43
CA ASN A 224 7.07 3.18 27.27
C ASN A 224 7.37 4.27 26.21
N ARG A 225 8.64 4.53 25.90
CA ARG A 225 9.12 5.51 24.90
C ARG A 225 9.40 4.92 23.54
N LEU A 226 9.44 3.59 23.44
CA LEU A 226 9.62 2.85 22.17
C LEU A 226 8.29 2.55 21.51
#